data_cdbdad0541c82b9d946b9f6c7f977561
#
_entry.id   cdbdad0541c82b9d946b9f6c7f977561
#
_cell.length_a   1.000
_cell.length_b   1.000
_cell.length_c   1.000
_cell.angle_alpha   90.00
_cell.angle_beta   90.00
_cell.angle_gamma   90.00
#
_symmetry.space_group_name_H-M   'P 1'
#
loop_
_entity.id
_entity.type
_entity.pdbx_description
1 polymer ?
#
loop_
_entity_poly.entity_id
_entity_poly.type
_entity_poly.pdbx_seq_one_letter_code
_entity_poly.pdbx_strand_id
1 'polypeptide(L)'
;MSNAQWFYSDAQQQQLGPVTFEQIQQLAASGQIQPTTLIWTEGMPNWTAASQVNGVYNPVATPAAAAPVAGAQANPYATPGSAQPMGAPVGGSYPIPSVNEVSYPLFLITFLAGIILYFAAIGIFIASAASKIEASQDPPIQIETTDDREAFNIQQEARTQEQADLLMEEFPVAAIGVGVAGLLLIFVAGILGMICLYRAWCCVQPGGARSTPGKAVGFLFIPFFNIYWIFVAFYGWAQDWTRIRASHSNLAAMPRVSPPLFLTALIAGLCVIIPVVNLLALVAYPILYLIMMAQMHRVVNSMAAASRQTS
;
A
#
# COMPACT_ATOMS: atom_id res chain seq x y z
N MET A 1 -4.46 49.67 -23.76
CA MET A 1 -4.55 48.23 -24.11
C MET A 1 -3.24 47.63 -23.69
N SER A 2 -3.27 46.80 -22.66
CA SER A 2 -2.06 46.21 -22.08
C SER A 2 -1.45 45.18 -23.05
N ASN A 3 -0.21 45.46 -23.48
CA ASN A 3 0.60 44.56 -24.32
C ASN A 3 1.05 43.34 -23.50
N ALA A 4 0.12 42.47 -23.12
CA ALA A 4 0.46 41.24 -22.41
C ALA A 4 1.27 40.35 -23.35
N GLN A 5 2.47 39.95 -22.90
CA GLN A 5 3.33 39.01 -23.61
C GLN A 5 2.88 37.58 -23.34
N TRP A 6 2.66 36.81 -24.42
CA TRP A 6 2.22 35.45 -24.38
C TRP A 6 3.34 34.50 -24.81
N PHE A 7 3.34 33.33 -24.20
CA PHE A 7 4.25 32.24 -24.51
C PHE A 7 3.42 30.98 -24.78
N TYR A 8 3.92 30.10 -25.64
CA TYR A 8 3.29 28.79 -25.90
C TYR A 8 4.35 27.70 -25.97
N SER A 9 3.96 26.43 -25.73
CA SER A 9 4.85 25.29 -25.84
C SER A 9 4.69 24.61 -27.21
N ASP A 10 5.80 24.18 -27.82
CA ASP A 10 5.76 23.35 -29.01
C ASP A 10 5.54 21.87 -28.70
N ALA A 11 5.54 21.01 -29.74
CA ALA A 11 5.40 19.56 -29.59
C ALA A 11 6.58 18.90 -28.86
N GLN A 12 7.72 19.58 -28.74
CA GLN A 12 8.92 19.18 -28.02
C GLN A 12 8.99 19.77 -26.61
N GLN A 13 7.90 20.41 -26.14
CA GLN A 13 7.81 21.08 -24.83
C GLN A 13 8.78 22.27 -24.67
N GLN A 14 9.23 22.88 -25.78
CA GLN A 14 10.03 24.08 -25.74
C GLN A 14 9.12 25.31 -25.66
N GLN A 15 9.48 26.27 -24.80
CA GLN A 15 8.79 27.53 -24.67
C GLN A 15 9.13 28.46 -25.87
N LEU A 16 8.12 28.91 -26.59
CA LEU A 16 8.22 29.83 -27.68
C LEU A 16 7.49 31.14 -27.33
N GLY A 17 8.04 32.28 -27.75
CA GLY A 17 7.55 33.63 -27.50
C GLY A 17 8.69 34.58 -27.10
N PRO A 18 8.39 35.83 -26.74
CA PRO A 18 7.08 36.40 -26.49
C PRO A 18 6.31 36.74 -27.80
N VAL A 19 4.99 36.50 -27.80
CA VAL A 19 4.05 36.84 -28.88
C VAL A 19 2.87 37.63 -28.32
N THR A 20 2.16 38.34 -29.20
CA THR A 20 0.94 39.06 -28.81
C THR A 20 -0.25 38.08 -28.76
N PHE A 21 -1.33 38.48 -28.08
CA PHE A 21 -2.55 37.66 -28.03
C PHE A 21 -3.16 37.43 -29.42
N GLU A 22 -3.08 38.45 -30.30
CA GLU A 22 -3.53 38.36 -31.69
C GLU A 22 -2.71 37.34 -32.50
N GLN A 23 -1.41 37.24 -32.23
CA GLN A 23 -0.55 36.23 -32.84
C GLN A 23 -0.89 34.82 -32.32
N ILE A 24 -1.23 34.64 -31.04
CA ILE A 24 -1.73 33.36 -30.50
C ILE A 24 -3.01 32.95 -31.24
N GLN A 25 -3.94 33.88 -31.49
CA GLN A 25 -5.16 33.60 -32.24
C GLN A 25 -4.87 33.19 -33.70
N GLN A 26 -3.94 33.87 -34.37
CA GLN A 26 -3.51 33.49 -35.72
C GLN A 26 -2.84 32.12 -35.80
N LEU A 27 -1.98 31.80 -34.82
CA LEU A 27 -1.33 30.48 -34.69
C LEU A 27 -2.35 29.38 -34.40
N ALA A 28 -3.39 29.68 -33.63
CA ALA A 28 -4.50 28.76 -33.38
C ALA A 28 -5.37 28.56 -34.64
N ALA A 29 -5.64 29.62 -35.37
CA ALA A 29 -6.39 29.55 -36.62
C ALA A 29 -5.64 28.83 -37.75
N SER A 30 -4.30 28.91 -37.77
CA SER A 30 -3.44 28.17 -38.70
C SER A 30 -3.19 26.70 -38.29
N GLY A 31 -3.66 26.27 -37.12
CA GLY A 31 -3.48 24.91 -36.60
C GLY A 31 -2.09 24.62 -35.98
N GLN A 32 -1.22 25.64 -35.87
CA GLN A 32 0.09 25.49 -35.21
C GLN A 32 -0.04 25.41 -33.69
N ILE A 33 -1.01 26.13 -33.11
CA ILE A 33 -1.42 25.93 -31.71
C ILE A 33 -2.67 25.04 -31.73
N GLN A 34 -2.56 23.87 -31.10
CA GLN A 34 -3.68 22.93 -30.93
C GLN A 34 -4.49 23.29 -29.67
N PRO A 35 -5.75 22.86 -29.54
CA PRO A 35 -6.54 23.06 -28.32
C PRO A 35 -5.86 22.61 -27.01
N THR A 36 -4.96 21.62 -27.10
CA THR A 36 -4.19 21.07 -25.99
C THR A 36 -2.85 21.74 -25.76
N THR A 37 -2.40 22.62 -26.67
CA THR A 37 -1.13 23.36 -26.53
C THR A 37 -1.19 24.27 -25.31
N LEU A 38 -0.16 24.22 -24.48
CA LEU A 38 -0.06 25.06 -23.29
C LEU A 38 0.37 26.47 -23.65
N ILE A 39 -0.35 27.48 -23.15
CA ILE A 39 -0.05 28.89 -23.30
C ILE A 39 -0.02 29.56 -21.93
N TRP A 40 0.78 30.61 -21.80
CA TRP A 40 0.96 31.36 -20.57
C TRP A 40 1.20 32.85 -20.84
N THR A 41 0.72 33.68 -19.95
CA THR A 41 1.03 35.13 -19.91
C THR A 41 1.28 35.55 -18.47
N GLU A 42 1.94 36.70 -18.33
CA GLU A 42 2.18 37.28 -17.01
C GLU A 42 0.86 37.54 -16.26
N GLY A 43 0.75 37.05 -15.05
CA GLY A 43 -0.47 37.08 -14.22
C GLY A 43 -1.27 35.77 -14.22
N MET A 44 -0.90 34.77 -15.02
CA MET A 44 -1.47 33.41 -14.91
C MET A 44 -0.66 32.58 -13.91
N PRO A 45 -1.34 31.87 -12.97
CA PRO A 45 -0.66 31.06 -11.96
C PRO A 45 0.05 29.84 -12.57
N ASN A 46 -0.40 29.33 -13.71
CA ASN A 46 0.14 28.16 -14.39
C ASN A 46 -0.07 28.22 -15.89
N TRP A 47 0.70 27.41 -16.64
CA TRP A 47 0.47 27.13 -18.04
C TRP A 47 -0.90 26.49 -18.24
N THR A 48 -1.68 27.01 -19.18
CA THR A 48 -3.07 26.61 -19.40
C THR A 48 -3.26 26.20 -20.86
N ALA A 49 -4.07 25.17 -21.11
CA ALA A 49 -4.38 24.74 -22.48
C ALA A 49 -5.07 25.86 -23.27
N ALA A 50 -4.68 26.04 -24.52
CA ALA A 50 -5.19 27.12 -25.39
C ALA A 50 -6.73 27.11 -25.54
N SER A 51 -7.36 25.93 -25.45
CA SER A 51 -8.82 25.75 -25.43
C SER A 51 -9.50 26.32 -24.18
N GLN A 52 -8.79 26.53 -23.10
CA GLN A 52 -9.32 27.04 -21.82
C GLN A 52 -9.14 28.55 -21.69
N VAL A 53 -8.39 29.17 -22.60
CA VAL A 53 -8.18 30.63 -22.59
C VAL A 53 -9.21 31.29 -23.49
N ASN A 54 -10.08 32.11 -22.88
CA ASN A 54 -11.13 32.81 -23.58
C ASN A 54 -10.56 33.69 -24.73
N GLY A 55 -11.10 33.51 -25.93
CA GLY A 55 -10.75 34.30 -27.09
C GLY A 55 -9.65 33.71 -27.99
N VAL A 56 -8.98 32.63 -27.63
CA VAL A 56 -7.98 31.96 -28.49
C VAL A 56 -8.67 31.18 -29.62
N TYR A 57 -9.70 30.43 -29.30
CA TYR A 57 -10.58 29.77 -30.24
C TYR A 57 -11.92 30.48 -30.15
N ASN A 58 -12.38 31.15 -31.24
CA ASN A 58 -13.64 31.84 -31.27
C ASN A 58 -14.80 30.86 -31.14
N PRO A 59 -15.57 30.80 -30.02
CA PRO A 59 -16.77 30.00 -29.96
C PRO A 59 -17.89 30.76 -30.67
N VAL A 60 -18.41 30.22 -31.77
CA VAL A 60 -19.73 30.56 -32.24
C VAL A 60 -20.72 30.24 -31.13
N ALA A 61 -21.39 31.27 -30.62
CA ALA A 61 -22.35 31.11 -29.53
C ALA A 61 -23.50 30.20 -29.95
N THR A 62 -23.51 28.98 -29.40
CA THR A 62 -24.67 28.10 -29.40
C THR A 62 -25.19 28.03 -27.97
N PRO A 63 -26.52 28.11 -27.72
CA PRO A 63 -27.05 28.16 -26.35
C PRO A 63 -26.74 26.91 -25.57
N ALA A 64 -26.36 27.10 -24.32
CA ALA A 64 -25.89 26.10 -23.38
C ALA A 64 -26.78 24.89 -23.22
N ALA A 65 -26.31 23.75 -23.67
CA ALA A 65 -26.54 22.48 -22.99
C ALA A 65 -25.31 22.20 -22.11
N ALA A 66 -25.51 22.02 -20.83
CA ALA A 66 -24.47 21.80 -19.84
C ALA A 66 -23.56 20.64 -20.25
N ALA A 67 -22.32 20.92 -20.65
CA ALA A 67 -21.33 19.91 -20.93
C ALA A 67 -20.75 19.36 -19.60
N PRO A 68 -20.53 18.05 -19.47
CA PRO A 68 -19.91 17.47 -18.30
C PRO A 68 -18.45 17.90 -18.21
N VAL A 69 -18.05 18.37 -17.03
CA VAL A 69 -16.66 18.72 -16.71
C VAL A 69 -15.81 17.45 -16.78
N ALA A 70 -15.02 17.29 -17.83
CA ALA A 70 -14.04 16.23 -17.94
C ALA A 70 -12.96 16.42 -16.87
N GLY A 71 -12.75 15.35 -16.09
CA GLY A 71 -11.69 15.01 -15.18
C GLY A 71 -10.66 16.07 -14.80
N ALA A 72 -10.79 16.62 -13.60
CA ALA A 72 -9.67 17.25 -12.91
C ALA A 72 -8.57 16.21 -12.69
N GLN A 73 -7.43 16.34 -13.36
CA GLN A 73 -6.23 15.61 -13.04
C GLN A 73 -5.84 15.89 -11.59
N ALA A 74 -5.85 14.85 -10.76
CA ALA A 74 -5.49 14.96 -9.36
C ALA A 74 -4.03 15.45 -9.26
N ASN A 75 -3.84 16.57 -8.57
CA ASN A 75 -2.52 17.08 -8.21
C ASN A 75 -1.83 16.03 -7.30
N PRO A 76 -0.68 15.44 -7.71
CA PRO A 76 0.00 14.42 -6.91
C PRO A 76 0.56 14.93 -5.57
N TYR A 77 0.50 16.23 -5.34
CA TYR A 77 0.97 16.90 -4.09
C TYR A 77 -0.17 17.50 -3.25
N ALA A 78 -1.44 17.18 -3.55
CA ALA A 78 -2.53 17.64 -2.68
C ALA A 78 -2.42 17.00 -1.30
N THR A 79 -2.35 17.86 -0.28
CA THR A 79 -2.34 17.44 1.13
C THR A 79 -3.55 16.57 1.45
N PRO A 80 -3.41 15.51 2.32
CA PRO A 80 -4.51 14.62 2.70
C PRO A 80 -5.52 15.32 3.63
N GLY A 81 -6.23 16.31 3.13
CA GLY A 81 -7.14 17.08 3.98
C GLY A 81 -8.27 17.80 3.24
N SER A 82 -8.21 17.94 1.92
CA SER A 82 -9.30 18.49 1.14
C SER A 82 -10.26 17.38 0.71
N ALA A 83 -11.13 16.93 1.63
CA ALA A 83 -12.32 16.19 1.27
C ALA A 83 -13.19 17.11 0.39
N GLN A 84 -13.16 16.90 -0.92
CA GLN A 84 -14.18 17.47 -1.79
C GLN A 84 -15.55 16.95 -1.34
N PRO A 85 -16.59 17.80 -1.29
CA PRO A 85 -17.93 17.33 -0.96
C PRO A 85 -18.31 16.24 -1.98
N MET A 86 -18.91 15.13 -1.45
CA MET A 86 -19.44 14.06 -2.28
C MET A 86 -20.42 14.65 -3.29
N GLY A 87 -19.94 14.84 -4.51
CA GLY A 87 -20.78 15.24 -5.65
C GLY A 87 -21.80 14.12 -5.91
N ALA A 88 -22.98 14.53 -6.36
CA ALA A 88 -24.03 13.63 -6.82
C ALA A 88 -23.44 12.57 -7.77
N PRO A 89 -24.02 11.35 -7.83
CA PRO A 89 -23.49 10.27 -8.66
C PRO A 89 -23.33 10.75 -10.09
N VAL A 90 -22.08 10.71 -10.58
CA VAL A 90 -21.78 11.00 -11.98
C VAL A 90 -22.48 9.91 -12.78
N GLY A 91 -23.49 10.26 -13.58
CA GLY A 91 -24.41 9.35 -14.25
C GLY A 91 -23.81 8.48 -15.36
N GLY A 92 -22.51 8.17 -15.28
CA GLY A 92 -21.80 7.28 -16.19
C GLY A 92 -21.56 5.90 -15.56
N SER A 93 -21.58 4.86 -16.39
CA SER A 93 -21.17 3.51 -15.98
C SER A 93 -19.66 3.47 -15.76
N TYR A 94 -19.21 2.92 -14.63
CA TYR A 94 -17.79 2.68 -14.36
C TYR A 94 -17.25 1.65 -15.34
N PRO A 95 -16.20 1.95 -16.11
CA PRO A 95 -15.58 0.97 -16.99
C PRO A 95 -14.87 -0.09 -16.13
N ILE A 96 -15.35 -1.34 -16.21
CA ILE A 96 -14.80 -2.44 -15.43
C ILE A 96 -13.48 -2.89 -16.06
N PRO A 97 -12.33 -2.71 -15.39
CA PRO A 97 -11.06 -3.15 -15.94
C PRO A 97 -10.96 -4.68 -15.95
N SER A 98 -10.32 -5.24 -16.97
CA SER A 98 -10.00 -6.66 -17.02
C SER A 98 -8.89 -6.96 -16.00
N VAL A 99 -9.23 -7.71 -14.96
CA VAL A 99 -8.29 -8.19 -13.94
C VAL A 99 -8.48 -9.69 -13.76
N ASN A 100 -7.39 -10.41 -13.47
CA ASN A 100 -7.46 -11.83 -13.16
C ASN A 100 -7.86 -12.04 -11.69
N GLU A 101 -8.49 -13.16 -11.41
CA GLU A 101 -8.82 -13.56 -10.03
C GLU A 101 -7.56 -13.84 -9.21
N VAL A 102 -7.67 -13.63 -7.91
CA VAL A 102 -6.66 -13.97 -6.90
C VAL A 102 -7.20 -15.05 -5.96
N SER A 103 -6.37 -16.05 -5.65
CA SER A 103 -6.78 -17.13 -4.76
C SER A 103 -6.60 -16.73 -3.30
N TYR A 104 -7.70 -16.29 -2.66
CA TYR A 104 -7.67 -16.04 -1.22
C TYR A 104 -7.40 -17.30 -0.39
N PRO A 105 -8.00 -18.49 -0.71
CA PRO A 105 -7.67 -19.72 0.02
C PRO A 105 -6.17 -20.07 -0.03
N LEU A 106 -5.52 -19.92 -1.18
CA LEU A 106 -4.09 -20.19 -1.30
C LEU A 106 -3.27 -19.23 -0.43
N PHE A 107 -3.59 -17.93 -0.48
CA PHE A 107 -2.96 -16.93 0.40
C PHE A 107 -3.17 -17.28 1.88
N LEU A 108 -4.39 -17.61 2.28
CA LEU A 108 -4.73 -17.93 3.66
C LEU A 108 -3.99 -19.18 4.16
N ILE A 109 -3.98 -20.25 3.37
CA ILE A 109 -3.29 -21.51 3.72
C ILE A 109 -1.79 -21.27 3.86
N THR A 110 -1.16 -20.61 2.89
CA THR A 110 0.29 -20.34 2.94
C THR A 110 0.67 -19.45 4.12
N PHE A 111 -0.14 -18.42 4.41
CA PHE A 111 0.09 -17.52 5.52
C PHE A 111 -0.05 -18.21 6.88
N LEU A 112 -1.16 -18.93 7.10
CA LEU A 112 -1.40 -19.62 8.37
C LEU A 112 -0.42 -20.78 8.60
N ALA A 113 -0.16 -21.59 7.57
CA ALA A 113 0.82 -22.67 7.67
C ALA A 113 2.23 -22.13 7.99
N GLY A 114 2.61 -21.02 7.35
CA GLY A 114 3.88 -20.35 7.63
C GLY A 114 3.99 -19.87 9.07
N ILE A 115 2.96 -19.24 9.61
CA ILE A 115 2.92 -18.80 11.01
C ILE A 115 2.99 -20.00 11.96
N ILE A 116 2.21 -21.05 11.71
CA ILE A 116 2.20 -22.27 12.56
C ILE A 116 3.58 -22.91 12.59
N LEU A 117 4.23 -23.11 11.44
CA LEU A 117 5.57 -23.69 11.38
C LEU A 117 6.61 -22.81 12.06
N TYR A 118 6.51 -21.49 11.90
CA TYR A 118 7.42 -20.55 12.55
C TYR A 118 7.33 -20.64 14.08
N PHE A 119 6.12 -20.65 14.64
CA PHE A 119 5.94 -20.82 16.08
C PHE A 119 6.27 -22.24 16.57
N ALA A 120 6.03 -23.26 15.75
CA ALA A 120 6.46 -24.62 16.06
C ALA A 120 7.99 -24.72 16.18
N ALA A 121 8.74 -24.05 15.30
CA ALA A 121 10.19 -23.98 15.38
C ALA A 121 10.67 -23.32 16.69
N ILE A 122 10.03 -22.23 17.10
CA ILE A 122 10.31 -21.58 18.39
C ILE A 122 10.01 -22.54 19.55
N GLY A 123 8.88 -23.25 19.50
CA GLY A 123 8.51 -24.25 20.51
C GLY A 123 9.52 -25.39 20.60
N ILE A 124 9.98 -25.93 19.47
CA ILE A 124 11.02 -26.96 19.43
C ILE A 124 12.34 -26.46 20.05
N PHE A 125 12.72 -25.21 19.70
CA PHE A 125 13.92 -24.59 20.27
C PHE A 125 13.83 -24.44 21.80
N ILE A 126 12.71 -23.88 22.30
CA ILE A 126 12.50 -23.72 23.75
C ILE A 126 12.49 -25.07 24.45
N ALA A 127 11.82 -26.09 23.89
CA ALA A 127 11.78 -27.44 24.50
C ALA A 127 13.17 -28.09 24.53
N SER A 128 13.95 -27.96 23.47
CA SER A 128 15.32 -28.46 23.42
C SER A 128 16.22 -27.75 24.43
N ALA A 129 16.11 -26.42 24.56
CA ALA A 129 16.85 -25.65 25.54
C ALA A 129 16.46 -26.05 26.98
N ALA A 130 15.17 -26.21 27.26
CA ALA A 130 14.68 -26.61 28.58
C ALA A 130 15.18 -28.00 28.97
N SER A 131 15.13 -28.99 28.05
CA SER A 131 15.62 -30.36 28.34
C SER A 131 17.12 -30.40 28.60
N LYS A 132 17.92 -29.58 27.94
CA LYS A 132 19.38 -29.48 28.20
C LYS A 132 19.66 -28.87 29.57
N ILE A 133 18.94 -27.80 29.94
CA ILE A 133 19.07 -27.17 31.26
C ILE A 133 18.68 -28.15 32.35
N GLU A 134 17.60 -28.91 32.18
CA GLU A 134 17.17 -29.91 33.15
C GLU A 134 18.20 -31.05 33.29
N ALA A 135 18.79 -31.51 32.19
CA ALA A 135 19.82 -32.55 32.20
C ALA A 135 21.13 -32.10 32.87
N SER A 136 21.40 -30.79 32.93
CA SER A 136 22.61 -30.24 33.57
C SER A 136 22.44 -29.93 35.06
N GLN A 137 21.27 -30.24 35.66
CA GLN A 137 21.01 -29.98 37.08
C GLN A 137 21.57 -31.12 37.96
N ASP A 138 22.72 -30.87 38.61
CA ASP A 138 23.23 -31.71 39.71
C ASP A 138 22.41 -31.47 41.00
N PRO A 139 22.46 -32.42 41.95
CA PRO A 139 21.79 -32.28 43.24
C PRO A 139 22.30 -31.03 43.99
N PRO A 140 21.43 -30.37 44.78
CA PRO A 140 21.81 -29.17 45.52
C PRO A 140 22.91 -29.44 46.52
N ILE A 141 23.95 -28.60 46.56
CA ILE A 141 25.03 -28.65 47.53
C ILE A 141 24.48 -28.18 48.87
N GLN A 142 24.76 -28.97 49.94
CA GLN A 142 24.48 -28.55 51.31
C GLN A 142 25.56 -27.54 51.74
N ILE A 143 25.17 -26.33 52.09
CA ILE A 143 26.07 -25.27 52.55
C ILE A 143 26.06 -25.23 54.06
N GLU A 144 27.12 -25.80 54.67
CA GLU A 144 27.28 -25.83 56.13
C GLU A 144 28.40 -24.89 56.62
N THR A 145 29.37 -24.59 55.79
CA THR A 145 30.53 -23.75 56.12
C THR A 145 30.76 -22.60 55.16
N THR A 146 31.69 -21.68 55.49
CA THR A 146 32.13 -20.60 54.59
C THR A 146 32.85 -21.10 53.34
N ASP A 147 33.61 -22.20 53.48
CA ASP A 147 34.31 -22.85 52.37
C ASP A 147 33.31 -23.49 51.39
N ASP A 148 32.19 -24.05 51.91
CA ASP A 148 31.10 -24.60 51.09
C ASP A 148 30.42 -23.50 50.27
N ARG A 149 30.33 -22.27 50.82
CA ARG A 149 29.74 -21.13 50.11
C ARG A 149 30.61 -20.67 48.94
N GLU A 150 31.94 -20.68 49.12
CA GLU A 150 32.88 -20.33 48.04
C GLU A 150 32.88 -21.40 46.96
N ALA A 151 32.90 -22.67 47.34
CA ALA A 151 32.76 -23.80 46.45
C ALA A 151 31.42 -23.76 45.67
N PHE A 152 30.31 -23.39 46.35
CA PHE A 152 29.00 -23.21 45.72
C PHE A 152 29.01 -22.12 44.67
N ASN A 153 29.63 -20.95 44.95
CA ASN A 153 29.68 -19.84 44.01
C ASN A 153 30.49 -20.20 42.74
N ILE A 154 31.66 -20.87 42.94
CA ILE A 154 32.51 -21.34 41.84
C ILE A 154 31.75 -22.35 40.97
N GLN A 155 31.05 -23.28 41.59
CA GLN A 155 30.25 -24.28 40.87
C GLN A 155 29.06 -23.63 40.15
N GLN A 156 28.42 -22.62 40.72
CA GLN A 156 27.32 -21.91 40.09
C GLN A 156 27.78 -21.12 38.88
N GLU A 157 28.96 -20.47 38.94
CA GLU A 157 29.56 -19.82 37.78
C GLU A 157 29.91 -20.83 36.68
N ALA A 158 30.56 -21.95 37.04
CA ALA A 158 30.88 -23.03 36.11
C ALA A 158 29.62 -23.60 35.43
N ARG A 159 28.53 -23.84 36.18
CA ARG A 159 27.23 -24.27 35.63
C ARG A 159 26.62 -23.27 34.69
N THR A 160 26.66 -22.00 35.05
CA THR A 160 26.11 -20.93 34.18
C THR A 160 26.85 -20.90 32.85
N GLN A 161 28.18 -21.10 32.89
CA GLN A 161 29.00 -21.14 31.70
C GLN A 161 28.76 -22.41 30.88
N GLU A 162 28.68 -23.59 31.52
CA GLU A 162 28.35 -24.85 30.89
C GLU A 162 26.95 -24.84 30.26
N GLN A 163 25.95 -24.27 30.93
CA GLN A 163 24.61 -24.09 30.38
C GLN A 163 24.62 -23.13 29.15
N ALA A 164 25.40 -22.08 29.20
CA ALA A 164 25.57 -21.17 28.05
C ALA A 164 26.24 -21.89 26.87
N ASP A 165 27.26 -22.67 27.13
CA ASP A 165 27.97 -23.45 26.11
C ASP A 165 27.07 -24.54 25.51
N LEU A 166 26.31 -25.28 26.34
CA LEU A 166 25.32 -26.26 25.87
C LEU A 166 24.21 -25.66 25.02
N LEU A 167 23.81 -24.42 25.30
CA LEU A 167 22.82 -23.69 24.46
C LEU A 167 23.41 -23.26 23.12
N MET A 168 24.72 -23.04 23.06
CA MET A 168 25.42 -22.61 21.85
C MET A 168 25.89 -23.77 20.97
N GLU A 169 26.22 -24.93 21.55
CA GLU A 169 26.89 -26.03 20.86
C GLU A 169 26.01 -26.86 19.91
N GLU A 170 24.69 -26.89 20.11
CA GLU A 170 23.78 -27.57 19.20
C GLU A 170 22.46 -26.82 19.02
N PHE A 171 22.43 -25.90 18.06
CA PHE A 171 21.14 -25.45 17.55
C PHE A 171 20.37 -26.66 17.01
N PRO A 172 19.13 -26.92 17.45
CA PRO A 172 18.38 -28.07 16.96
C PRO A 172 18.11 -27.87 15.46
N VAL A 173 18.82 -28.64 14.63
CA VAL A 173 18.74 -28.59 13.17
C VAL A 173 17.29 -28.71 12.69
N ALA A 174 16.48 -29.50 13.43
CA ALA A 174 15.06 -29.64 13.18
C ALA A 174 14.30 -28.29 13.34
N ALA A 175 14.60 -27.49 14.38
CA ALA A 175 13.97 -26.18 14.58
C ALA A 175 14.35 -25.22 13.48
N ILE A 176 15.61 -25.21 13.03
CA ILE A 176 16.07 -24.39 11.91
C ILE A 176 15.32 -24.79 10.64
N GLY A 177 15.24 -26.09 10.31
CA GLY A 177 14.55 -26.57 9.12
C GLY A 177 13.06 -26.19 9.10
N VAL A 178 12.36 -26.40 10.21
CA VAL A 178 10.94 -26.04 10.35
C VAL A 178 10.76 -24.51 10.29
N GLY A 179 11.64 -23.73 10.92
CA GLY A 179 11.60 -22.28 10.90
C GLY A 179 11.81 -21.70 9.50
N VAL A 180 12.79 -22.21 8.77
CA VAL A 180 13.06 -21.82 7.36
C VAL A 180 11.86 -22.15 6.49
N ALA A 181 11.26 -23.33 6.61
CA ALA A 181 10.06 -23.69 5.87
C ALA A 181 8.89 -22.74 6.18
N GLY A 182 8.70 -22.37 7.46
CA GLY A 182 7.70 -21.39 7.87
C GLY A 182 7.93 -20.02 7.24
N LEU A 183 9.16 -19.51 7.26
CA LEU A 183 9.52 -18.24 6.65
C LEU A 183 9.33 -18.24 5.13
N LEU A 184 9.64 -19.34 4.45
CA LEU A 184 9.41 -19.49 3.01
C LEU A 184 7.91 -19.41 2.67
N LEU A 185 7.05 -20.03 3.47
CA LEU A 185 5.60 -19.95 3.26
C LEU A 185 5.07 -18.54 3.52
N ILE A 186 5.56 -17.85 4.54
CA ILE A 186 5.22 -16.43 4.79
C ILE A 186 5.67 -15.55 3.63
N PHE A 187 6.85 -15.82 3.07
CA PHE A 187 7.36 -15.10 1.89
C PHE A 187 6.48 -15.31 0.66
N VAL A 188 6.06 -16.56 0.39
CA VAL A 188 5.10 -16.88 -0.69
C VAL A 188 3.77 -16.15 -0.47
N ALA A 189 3.24 -16.17 0.76
CA ALA A 189 2.04 -15.42 1.09
C ALA A 189 2.21 -13.91 0.86
N GLY A 190 3.39 -13.36 1.17
CA GLY A 190 3.74 -11.98 0.87
C GLY A 190 3.66 -11.67 -0.63
N ILE A 191 4.21 -12.53 -1.48
CA ILE A 191 4.12 -12.39 -2.96
C ILE A 191 2.66 -12.42 -3.41
N LEU A 192 1.85 -13.36 -2.92
CA LEU A 192 0.43 -13.44 -3.25
C LEU A 192 -0.31 -12.18 -2.80
N GLY A 193 0.02 -11.63 -1.63
CA GLY A 193 -0.50 -10.36 -1.13
C GLY A 193 -0.14 -9.17 -2.03
N MET A 194 1.10 -9.10 -2.54
CA MET A 194 1.54 -8.06 -3.48
C MET A 194 0.82 -8.16 -4.83
N ILE A 195 0.60 -9.38 -5.34
CA ILE A 195 -0.19 -9.60 -6.55
C ILE A 195 -1.62 -9.11 -6.35
N CYS A 196 -2.22 -9.42 -5.19
CA CYS A 196 -3.55 -8.92 -4.84
C CYS A 196 -3.59 -7.39 -4.77
N LEU A 197 -2.61 -6.76 -4.10
CA LEU A 197 -2.48 -5.31 -4.01
C LEU A 197 -2.35 -4.67 -5.40
N TYR A 198 -1.49 -5.21 -6.25
CA TYR A 198 -1.34 -4.72 -7.63
C TYR A 198 -2.67 -4.74 -8.39
N ARG A 199 -3.37 -5.88 -8.35
CA ARG A 199 -4.68 -6.04 -9.02
C ARG A 199 -5.76 -5.16 -8.39
N ALA A 200 -5.75 -4.98 -7.07
CA ALA A 200 -6.65 -4.07 -6.39
C ALA A 200 -6.48 -2.61 -6.87
N TRP A 201 -5.23 -2.18 -7.09
CA TRP A 201 -4.96 -0.86 -7.68
C TRP A 201 -5.38 -0.78 -9.15
N CYS A 202 -5.27 -1.87 -9.93
CA CYS A 202 -5.84 -1.91 -11.28
C CYS A 202 -7.36 -1.67 -11.26
N CYS A 203 -8.08 -2.21 -10.27
CA CYS A 203 -9.52 -2.05 -10.14
C CYS A 203 -9.97 -0.59 -9.94
N VAL A 204 -9.13 0.29 -9.43
CA VAL A 204 -9.49 1.69 -9.13
C VAL A 204 -8.95 2.70 -10.14
N GLN A 205 -8.10 2.28 -11.10
CA GLN A 205 -7.49 3.19 -12.09
C GLN A 205 -8.50 4.01 -12.90
N PRO A 206 -9.58 3.42 -13.47
CA PRO A 206 -10.53 4.18 -14.29
C PRO A 206 -11.27 5.28 -13.51
N GLY A 207 -11.32 5.20 -12.18
CA GLY A 207 -11.97 6.18 -11.30
C GLY A 207 -11.07 7.30 -10.79
N GLY A 208 -9.90 7.49 -11.36
CA GLY A 208 -8.95 8.51 -10.91
C GLY A 208 -8.29 8.15 -9.58
N ALA A 209 -7.62 7.02 -9.55
CA ALA A 209 -6.87 6.55 -8.39
C ALA A 209 -5.64 7.45 -8.11
N ARG A 210 -5.34 7.67 -6.82
CA ARG A 210 -4.20 8.51 -6.37
C ARG A 210 -2.82 7.95 -6.69
N SER A 211 -2.72 6.66 -7.03
CA SER A 211 -1.44 6.01 -7.36
C SER A 211 -1.63 4.99 -8.48
N THR A 212 -0.52 4.64 -9.15
CA THR A 212 -0.52 3.56 -10.14
C THR A 212 -0.23 2.21 -9.47
N PRO A 213 -0.67 1.07 -10.05
CA PRO A 213 -0.42 -0.26 -9.50
C PRO A 213 1.07 -0.56 -9.27
N GLY A 214 1.92 -0.16 -10.23
CA GLY A 214 3.37 -0.33 -10.11
C GLY A 214 4.00 0.48 -8.97
N LYS A 215 3.59 1.74 -8.78
CA LYS A 215 4.06 2.57 -7.66
C LYS A 215 3.56 2.03 -6.33
N ALA A 216 2.30 1.56 -6.27
CA ALA A 216 1.71 1.03 -5.05
C ALA A 216 2.52 -0.15 -4.48
N VAL A 217 3.01 -1.04 -5.34
CA VAL A 217 3.84 -2.19 -4.94
C VAL A 217 5.31 -1.80 -4.88
N GLY A 218 5.86 -1.11 -5.89
CA GLY A 218 7.29 -0.84 -5.99
C GLY A 218 7.86 -0.02 -4.84
N PHE A 219 7.12 0.96 -4.36
CA PHE A 219 7.59 1.82 -3.26
C PHE A 219 7.57 1.14 -1.87
N LEU A 220 6.94 -0.04 -1.75
CA LEU A 220 7.04 -0.86 -0.54
C LEU A 220 8.45 -1.43 -0.33
N PHE A 221 9.27 -1.50 -1.39
CA PHE A 221 10.65 -2.01 -1.31
C PHE A 221 11.69 -0.94 -0.96
N ILE A 222 11.29 0.34 -0.86
CA ILE A 222 12.20 1.42 -0.47
C ILE A 222 12.29 1.47 1.07
N PRO A 223 13.46 1.19 1.67
CA PRO A 223 13.65 1.23 3.12
C PRO A 223 13.22 2.58 3.71
N PHE A 224 12.69 2.58 4.91
CA PHE A 224 12.13 3.74 5.65
C PHE A 224 10.93 4.41 4.97
N PHE A 225 10.96 4.61 3.65
CA PHE A 225 9.84 5.17 2.90
C PHE A 225 8.61 4.24 2.93
N ASN A 226 8.82 2.93 2.99
CA ASN A 226 7.76 1.95 3.07
C ASN A 226 6.86 2.14 4.32
N ILE A 227 7.39 2.67 5.43
CA ILE A 227 6.62 2.95 6.66
C ILE A 227 5.49 3.95 6.37
N TYR A 228 5.77 4.98 5.59
CA TYR A 228 4.76 5.91 5.12
C TYR A 228 3.92 5.30 3.99
N TRP A 229 4.60 4.63 3.05
CA TRP A 229 3.96 4.19 1.82
C TRP A 229 2.93 3.07 2.02
N ILE A 230 3.07 2.25 3.05
CA ILE A 230 2.10 1.21 3.40
C ILE A 230 0.69 1.80 3.66
N PHE A 231 0.62 3.00 4.25
CA PHE A 231 -0.65 3.71 4.44
C PHE A 231 -1.23 4.17 3.10
N VAL A 232 -0.41 4.67 2.19
CA VAL A 232 -0.87 5.05 0.85
C VAL A 232 -1.33 3.83 0.07
N ALA A 233 -0.56 2.73 0.10
CA ALA A 233 -0.81 1.53 -0.66
C ALA A 233 -2.09 0.79 -0.21
N PHE A 234 -2.34 0.67 1.07
CA PHE A 234 -3.48 -0.10 1.60
C PHE A 234 -4.65 0.80 2.04
N TYR A 235 -4.44 1.74 2.95
CA TYR A 235 -5.50 2.63 3.42
C TYR A 235 -5.95 3.60 2.33
N GLY A 236 -5.00 4.17 1.56
CA GLY A 236 -5.30 5.00 0.42
C GLY A 236 -6.15 4.29 -0.63
N TRP A 237 -5.84 3.03 -0.95
CA TRP A 237 -6.66 2.21 -1.84
C TRP A 237 -8.09 2.01 -1.30
N ALA A 238 -8.23 1.70 -0.02
CA ALA A 238 -9.56 1.50 0.59
C ALA A 238 -10.43 2.77 0.53
N GLN A 239 -9.82 3.95 0.69
CA GLN A 239 -10.50 5.24 0.51
C GLN A 239 -10.92 5.46 -0.95
N ASP A 240 -10.01 5.21 -1.90
CA ASP A 240 -10.29 5.39 -3.34
C ASP A 240 -11.39 4.43 -3.79
N TRP A 241 -11.34 3.16 -3.39
CA TRP A 241 -12.41 2.21 -3.69
C TRP A 241 -13.77 2.65 -3.12
N THR A 242 -13.80 3.09 -1.87
CA THR A 242 -15.04 3.56 -1.22
C THR A 242 -15.64 4.76 -1.94
N ARG A 243 -14.79 5.73 -2.34
CA ARG A 243 -15.19 6.90 -3.11
C ARG A 243 -15.74 6.50 -4.49
N ILE A 244 -15.00 5.70 -5.26
CA ILE A 244 -15.35 5.28 -6.61
C ILE A 244 -16.65 4.46 -6.59
N ARG A 245 -16.77 3.52 -5.65
CA ARG A 245 -17.98 2.71 -5.49
C ARG A 245 -19.22 3.57 -5.18
N ALA A 246 -19.07 4.63 -4.37
CA ALA A 246 -20.17 5.53 -4.03
C ALA A 246 -20.60 6.42 -5.20
N SER A 247 -19.69 6.75 -6.12
CA SER A 247 -19.95 7.65 -7.25
C SER A 247 -20.51 6.96 -8.50
N HIS A 248 -20.55 5.63 -8.56
CA HIS A 248 -21.02 4.88 -9.73
C HIS A 248 -22.08 3.85 -9.36
N SER A 249 -23.24 3.94 -10.00
CA SER A 249 -24.39 3.08 -9.71
C SER A 249 -24.16 1.60 -10.04
N ASN A 250 -23.42 1.30 -11.12
CA ASN A 250 -23.09 -0.07 -11.50
C ASN A 250 -22.11 -0.77 -10.53
N LEU A 251 -21.45 -0.04 -9.65
CA LEU A 251 -20.63 -0.58 -8.59
C LEU A 251 -21.39 -0.76 -7.25
N ALA A 252 -22.66 -0.39 -7.19
CA ALA A 252 -23.45 -0.45 -5.95
C ALA A 252 -23.52 -1.88 -5.36
N ALA A 253 -23.56 -2.91 -6.21
CA ALA A 253 -23.57 -4.32 -5.82
C ALA A 253 -22.18 -4.87 -5.44
N MET A 254 -21.11 -4.17 -5.75
CA MET A 254 -19.75 -4.60 -5.46
C MET A 254 -19.43 -4.58 -3.95
N PRO A 255 -18.48 -5.42 -3.47
CA PRO A 255 -18.15 -5.51 -2.06
C PRO A 255 -17.80 -4.16 -1.43
N ARG A 256 -18.31 -3.93 -0.22
CA ARG A 256 -17.91 -2.79 0.61
C ARG A 256 -16.58 -3.07 1.28
N VAL A 257 -15.79 -2.03 1.45
CA VAL A 257 -14.52 -2.04 2.16
C VAL A 257 -14.62 -1.05 3.31
N SER A 258 -13.98 -1.36 4.43
CA SER A 258 -13.95 -0.50 5.61
C SER A 258 -12.58 0.19 5.74
N PRO A 259 -12.42 1.45 5.30
CA PRO A 259 -11.15 2.15 5.43
C PRO A 259 -10.62 2.22 6.89
N PRO A 260 -11.46 2.43 7.93
CA PRO A 260 -10.98 2.41 9.31
C PRO A 260 -10.31 1.09 9.70
N LEU A 261 -10.81 -0.06 9.21
CA LEU A 261 -10.20 -1.36 9.48
C LEU A 261 -8.79 -1.44 8.88
N PHE A 262 -8.59 -0.91 7.68
CA PHE A 262 -7.27 -0.84 7.05
C PHE A 262 -6.31 -0.02 7.89
N LEU A 263 -6.75 1.16 8.33
CA LEU A 263 -5.94 2.03 9.18
C LEU A 263 -5.57 1.34 10.50
N THR A 264 -6.55 0.71 11.17
CA THR A 264 -6.32 -0.01 12.43
C THR A 264 -5.35 -1.18 12.26
N ALA A 265 -5.48 -1.96 11.16
CA ALA A 265 -4.56 -3.05 10.85
C ALA A 265 -3.12 -2.56 10.67
N LEU A 266 -2.92 -1.45 9.95
CA LEU A 266 -1.60 -0.87 9.72
C LEU A 266 -0.98 -0.32 11.00
N ILE A 267 -1.76 0.36 11.84
CA ILE A 267 -1.31 0.85 13.14
C ILE A 267 -0.93 -0.34 14.04
N ALA A 268 -1.76 -1.40 14.09
CA ALA A 268 -1.44 -2.60 14.86
C ALA A 268 -0.13 -3.25 14.38
N GLY A 269 0.12 -3.26 13.05
CA GLY A 269 1.38 -3.76 12.49
C GLY A 269 2.60 -2.95 12.95
N LEU A 270 2.50 -1.63 13.05
CA LEU A 270 3.57 -0.79 13.60
C LEU A 270 3.77 -0.99 15.11
N CYS A 271 2.67 -1.24 15.84
CA CYS A 271 2.75 -1.49 17.28
C CYS A 271 3.49 -2.78 17.63
N VAL A 272 3.65 -3.73 16.69
CA VAL A 272 4.46 -4.95 16.90
C VAL A 272 5.92 -4.61 17.22
N ILE A 273 6.43 -3.46 16.78
CA ILE A 273 7.83 -3.05 17.03
C ILE A 273 8.00 -2.47 18.45
N ILE A 274 6.92 -2.03 19.10
CA ILE A 274 6.97 -1.37 20.41
C ILE A 274 6.90 -2.40 21.54
N PRO A 275 7.94 -2.57 22.39
CA PRO A 275 8.02 -3.65 23.36
C PRO A 275 6.83 -3.73 24.33
N VAL A 276 6.28 -2.59 24.77
CA VAL A 276 5.20 -2.54 25.76
C VAL A 276 3.85 -3.03 25.21
N VAL A 277 3.56 -2.74 23.93
CA VAL A 277 2.28 -3.09 23.29
C VAL A 277 2.38 -4.28 22.34
N ASN A 278 3.60 -4.80 22.16
CA ASN A 278 3.92 -5.89 21.23
C ASN A 278 3.03 -7.12 21.44
N LEU A 279 2.88 -7.59 22.68
CA LEU A 279 2.15 -8.83 22.97
C LEU A 279 0.70 -8.79 22.47
N LEU A 280 0.02 -7.65 22.67
CA LEU A 280 -1.34 -7.43 22.19
C LEU A 280 -1.37 -7.29 20.66
N ALA A 281 -0.42 -6.54 20.12
CA ALA A 281 -0.30 -6.31 18.68
C ALA A 281 0.04 -7.61 17.92
N LEU A 282 0.85 -8.48 18.48
CA LEU A 282 1.23 -9.77 17.90
C LEU A 282 0.02 -10.68 17.65
N VAL A 283 -1.01 -10.60 18.50
CA VAL A 283 -2.27 -11.35 18.32
C VAL A 283 -3.24 -10.60 17.41
N ALA A 284 -3.39 -9.30 17.61
CA ALA A 284 -4.39 -8.51 16.89
C ALA A 284 -4.01 -8.28 15.42
N TYR A 285 -2.74 -8.02 15.14
CA TYR A 285 -2.28 -7.70 13.79
C TYR A 285 -2.55 -8.80 12.75
N PRO A 286 -2.20 -10.08 12.96
CA PRO A 286 -2.49 -11.14 11.98
C PRO A 286 -3.98 -11.24 11.66
N ILE A 287 -4.85 -11.11 12.66
CA ILE A 287 -6.29 -11.19 12.50
C ILE A 287 -6.79 -10.02 11.64
N LEU A 288 -6.41 -8.79 11.99
CA LEU A 288 -6.78 -7.59 11.24
C LEU A 288 -6.22 -7.62 9.81
N TYR A 289 -4.99 -8.09 9.64
CA TYR A 289 -4.35 -8.25 8.35
C TYR A 289 -5.11 -9.24 7.45
N LEU A 290 -5.52 -10.39 7.99
CA LEU A 290 -6.31 -11.38 7.24
C LEU A 290 -7.68 -10.81 6.84
N ILE A 291 -8.37 -10.08 7.72
CA ILE A 291 -9.65 -9.45 7.41
C ILE A 291 -9.47 -8.37 6.33
N MET A 292 -8.40 -7.58 6.42
CA MET A 292 -8.04 -6.57 5.42
C MET A 292 -7.81 -7.23 4.05
N MET A 293 -6.98 -8.27 4.00
CA MET A 293 -6.69 -9.01 2.77
C MET A 293 -7.94 -9.69 2.19
N ALA A 294 -8.81 -10.24 3.04
CA ALA A 294 -10.09 -10.81 2.60
C ALA A 294 -10.99 -9.78 1.90
N GLN A 295 -11.02 -8.54 2.39
CA GLN A 295 -11.79 -7.48 1.74
C GLN A 295 -11.22 -7.12 0.37
N MET A 296 -9.88 -7.03 0.26
CA MET A 296 -9.21 -6.76 -1.02
C MET A 296 -9.46 -7.87 -2.05
N HIS A 297 -9.27 -9.14 -1.65
CA HIS A 297 -9.51 -10.29 -2.54
C HIS A 297 -10.96 -10.34 -3.04
N ARG A 298 -11.94 -10.07 -2.16
CA ARG A 298 -13.37 -10.01 -2.56
C ARG A 298 -13.63 -8.95 -3.63
N VAL A 299 -13.04 -7.76 -3.48
CA VAL A 299 -13.17 -6.69 -4.48
C VAL A 299 -12.56 -7.12 -5.81
N VAL A 300 -11.30 -7.59 -5.80
CA VAL A 300 -10.59 -8.02 -7.02
C VAL A 300 -11.38 -9.13 -7.74
N ASN A 301 -11.82 -10.15 -7.01
CA ASN A 301 -12.53 -11.27 -7.61
C ASN A 301 -13.93 -10.89 -8.13
N SER A 302 -14.64 -9.98 -7.44
CA SER A 302 -15.91 -9.45 -7.94
C SER A 302 -15.74 -8.63 -9.22
N MET A 303 -14.66 -7.84 -9.31
CA MET A 303 -14.31 -7.09 -10.53
C MET A 303 -13.90 -8.02 -11.67
N ALA A 304 -13.12 -9.07 -11.37
CA ALA A 304 -12.74 -10.10 -12.34
C ALA A 304 -13.97 -10.86 -12.88
N ALA A 305 -14.91 -11.19 -12.02
CA ALA A 305 -16.16 -11.83 -12.43
C ALA A 305 -17.02 -10.92 -13.32
N ALA A 306 -17.13 -9.65 -12.96
CA ALA A 306 -17.87 -8.66 -13.75
C ALA A 306 -17.23 -8.40 -15.13
N SER A 307 -15.89 -8.35 -15.21
CA SER A 307 -15.19 -8.15 -16.49
C SER A 307 -15.45 -9.28 -17.50
N ARG A 308 -15.63 -10.53 -17.02
CA ARG A 308 -15.97 -11.69 -17.86
C ARG A 308 -17.40 -11.66 -18.39
N GLN A 309 -18.29 -10.94 -17.74
CA GLN A 309 -19.69 -10.80 -18.19
C GLN A 309 -19.84 -9.71 -19.26
N THR A 310 -18.88 -8.84 -19.39
CA THR A 310 -18.87 -7.72 -20.34
C THR A 310 -18.01 -7.96 -21.59
N SER A 311 -17.20 -9.02 -21.60
CA SER A 311 -16.40 -9.49 -22.75
C SER A 311 -17.17 -10.53 -23.56
#